data_f58872fdfe5b99791b0994438469bfd0
#
_entry.id   f58872fdfe5b99791b0994438469bfd0
#
_cell.length_a   1.000
_cell.length_b   1.000
_cell.length_c   1.000
_cell.angle_alpha   90.00
_cell.angle_beta   90.00
_cell.angle_gamma   90.00
#
_symmetry.space_group_name_H-M   'P 1'
#
loop_
_entity.id
_entity.type
_entity.pdbx_description
1 polymer ?
#
loop_
_entity_poly.entity_id
_entity_poly.type
_entity_poly.pdbx_seq_one_letter_code
_entity_poly.pdbx_strand_id
1 'polypeptide(L)'
;MSTAKFPNSAAIAGVYEHPSRFSPNKTEFQIMAECAKGALDDAGLTREDVDGLFGASMSMGMMGIVDLAEYLDVRPDYLDGTNIGGSSFVSHVTHAAAAIHAGLCSTALVLYGSTAASNAMAIGTGGTDGSKNPDTAFSAPYGMTTVGSYAMYANLHMSKYGTSSEQLAEIAVTMRRHAGLNPLAKMRTPITVDDVLESRLISRPLHLLDCCIISDGGGAVVVTSLERAKDLRTKPVHLLGCGEAVQHQGVGDSDLLTIAAKQSGQAAMEMAGIKHADVDFAMVYDSFTITVLATLENLGFCEPGEGGDFVSNGGIGLGGPLPVNPDGGGLSSNHPGMRGIFLVIEAAKQLRGECGDRQVTGAEIAIAHGTGGTIGDKHSGATLVLGTDR
;
A
#
# COMPACT_ATOMS: atom_id res chain seq x y z
N MET A 1 -7.28 5.79 34.36
CA MET A 1 -6.46 5.58 33.15
C MET A 1 -7.20 6.29 32.04
N SER A 2 -6.56 7.21 31.34
CA SER A 2 -7.15 7.92 30.19
C SER A 2 -7.48 6.87 29.13
N THR A 3 -8.74 6.89 28.65
CA THR A 3 -9.20 6.03 27.54
C THR A 3 -8.88 6.65 26.18
N ALA A 4 -7.87 7.52 26.11
CA ALA A 4 -7.42 8.07 24.84
C ALA A 4 -6.86 6.93 24.00
N LYS A 5 -7.55 6.63 22.89
CA LYS A 5 -7.13 5.62 21.92
C LYS A 5 -5.77 6.05 21.33
N PHE A 6 -4.80 5.15 21.31
CA PHE A 6 -3.41 5.43 20.93
C PHE A 6 -3.23 6.10 19.55
N PRO A 7 -4.07 5.87 18.52
CA PRO A 7 -3.86 6.49 17.22
C PRO A 7 -3.82 8.01 17.26
N ASN A 8 -4.73 8.65 18.01
CA ASN A 8 -4.82 10.10 18.14
C ASN A 8 -3.62 10.75 18.88
N SER A 9 -2.59 9.99 19.21
CA SER A 9 -1.35 10.49 19.80
C SER A 9 -0.20 10.63 18.82
N ALA A 10 -0.36 10.16 17.58
CA ALA A 10 0.70 10.17 16.56
C ALA A 10 0.24 10.81 15.25
N ALA A 11 1.19 11.39 14.52
CA ALA A 11 1.00 11.99 13.22
C ALA A 11 2.17 11.69 12.28
N ILE A 12 1.88 11.69 10.98
CA ILE A 12 2.88 11.70 9.93
C ILE A 12 3.36 13.14 9.76
N ALA A 13 4.66 13.35 9.97
CA ALA A 13 5.32 14.66 9.96
C ALA A 13 6.22 14.87 8.74
N GLY A 14 6.67 13.80 8.07
CA GLY A 14 7.48 13.89 6.86
C GLY A 14 7.24 12.72 5.94
N VAL A 15 7.29 12.97 4.63
CA VAL A 15 7.14 11.93 3.62
C VAL A 15 8.07 12.20 2.44
N TYR A 16 8.57 11.12 1.84
CA TYR A 16 9.33 11.24 0.60
C TYR A 16 9.15 10.02 -0.28
N GLU A 17 8.95 10.24 -1.56
CA GLU A 17 8.95 9.21 -2.60
C GLU A 17 10.17 9.39 -3.49
N HIS A 18 10.96 8.32 -3.67
CA HIS A 18 12.11 8.34 -4.56
C HIS A 18 11.67 8.56 -6.03
N PRO A 19 12.26 9.54 -6.74
CA PRO A 19 11.76 9.93 -8.07
C PRO A 19 12.08 8.92 -9.18
N SER A 20 13.11 8.09 -9.01
CA SER A 20 13.52 7.15 -10.05
C SER A 20 12.67 5.89 -10.05
N ARG A 21 12.35 5.40 -11.26
CA ARG A 21 11.68 4.13 -11.51
C ARG A 21 12.61 3.07 -12.11
N PHE A 22 13.87 3.44 -12.36
CA PHE A 22 14.93 2.56 -12.83
C PHE A 22 16.28 3.11 -12.35
N SER A 23 16.98 2.38 -11.50
CA SER A 23 18.20 2.83 -10.79
C SER A 23 19.29 1.74 -10.80
N PRO A 24 19.82 1.34 -11.98
CA PRO A 24 20.72 0.20 -12.12
C PRO A 24 22.06 0.37 -11.41
N ASN A 25 22.42 1.58 -11.00
CA ASN A 25 23.67 1.91 -10.31
C ASN A 25 23.49 2.13 -8.81
N LYS A 26 22.32 1.77 -8.25
CA LYS A 26 22.04 1.92 -6.82
C LYS A 26 21.74 0.58 -6.17
N THR A 27 22.09 0.47 -4.90
CA THR A 27 21.59 -0.57 -4.00
C THR A 27 20.26 -0.16 -3.39
N GLU A 28 19.51 -1.10 -2.83
CA GLU A 28 18.28 -0.78 -2.11
C GLU A 28 18.55 0.12 -0.89
N PHE A 29 19.66 -0.07 -0.18
CA PHE A 29 20.05 0.76 0.97
C PHE A 29 20.39 2.19 0.56
N GLN A 30 21.00 2.39 -0.61
CA GLN A 30 21.19 3.74 -1.14
C GLN A 30 19.86 4.45 -1.43
N ILE A 31 18.90 3.73 -2.02
CA ILE A 31 17.54 4.25 -2.24
C ILE A 31 16.87 4.57 -0.90
N MET A 32 16.96 3.65 0.08
CA MET A 32 16.41 3.89 1.44
C MET A 32 17.05 5.11 2.11
N ALA A 33 18.37 5.28 2.02
CA ALA A 33 19.07 6.43 2.60
C ALA A 33 18.65 7.77 1.96
N GLU A 34 18.49 7.78 0.64
CA GLU A 34 17.97 8.97 -0.06
C GLU A 34 16.53 9.28 0.35
N CYS A 35 15.70 8.23 0.54
CA CYS A 35 14.33 8.39 1.02
C CYS A 35 14.31 8.89 2.47
N ALA A 36 15.15 8.33 3.35
CA ALA A 36 15.30 8.77 4.73
C ALA A 36 15.62 10.25 4.82
N LYS A 37 16.67 10.65 4.07
CA LYS A 37 17.05 12.07 4.01
C LYS A 37 15.90 12.94 3.51
N GLY A 38 15.22 12.53 2.43
CA GLY A 38 14.12 13.31 1.86
C GLY A 38 12.95 13.50 2.83
N ALA A 39 12.55 12.46 3.58
CA ALA A 39 11.45 12.55 4.52
C ALA A 39 11.82 13.34 5.79
N LEU A 40 13.07 13.22 6.25
CA LEU A 40 13.58 14.05 7.36
C LEU A 40 13.67 15.51 6.95
N ASP A 41 14.20 15.82 5.77
CA ASP A 41 14.24 17.18 5.22
C ASP A 41 12.81 17.76 5.09
N ASP A 42 11.82 16.97 4.66
CA ASP A 42 10.42 17.37 4.57
C ASP A 42 9.88 17.77 5.94
N ALA A 43 10.11 16.96 6.97
CA ALA A 43 9.73 17.26 8.35
C ALA A 43 10.53 18.41 9.00
N GLY A 44 11.68 18.76 8.47
CA GLY A 44 12.64 19.70 9.10
C GLY A 44 13.44 19.06 10.24
N LEU A 45 13.65 17.75 10.15
CA LEU A 45 14.40 16.93 11.10
C LEU A 45 15.72 16.45 10.51
N THR A 46 16.56 15.89 11.37
CA THR A 46 17.84 15.30 11.02
C THR A 46 17.88 13.83 11.47
N ARG A 47 18.91 13.07 11.09
CA ARG A 47 19.08 11.68 11.51
C ARG A 47 19.27 11.51 13.03
N GLU A 48 19.80 12.53 13.68
CA GLU A 48 20.00 12.58 15.13
C GLU A 48 18.68 12.64 15.93
N ASP A 49 17.58 13.01 15.26
CA ASP A 49 16.24 13.01 15.83
C ASP A 49 15.58 11.63 15.80
N VAL A 50 16.13 10.66 15.05
CA VAL A 50 15.51 9.33 14.82
C VAL A 50 15.89 8.38 15.96
N ASP A 51 14.91 7.98 16.76
CA ASP A 51 15.03 7.00 17.83
C ASP A 51 14.15 5.75 17.62
N GLY A 52 13.37 5.69 16.54
CA GLY A 52 12.65 4.50 16.07
C GLY A 52 12.94 4.21 14.61
N LEU A 53 13.29 2.95 14.24
CA LEU A 53 13.54 2.56 12.86
C LEU A 53 12.69 1.35 12.47
N PHE A 54 11.97 1.50 11.35
CA PHE A 54 11.05 0.50 10.80
C PHE A 54 11.38 0.25 9.33
N GLY A 55 11.51 -0.99 8.94
CA GLY A 55 11.82 -1.29 7.55
C GLY A 55 11.67 -2.76 7.20
N ALA A 56 11.30 -3.01 5.95
CA ALA A 56 11.26 -4.34 5.36
C ALA A 56 11.64 -4.26 3.88
N SER A 57 12.16 -5.35 3.34
CA SER A 57 12.42 -5.51 1.92
C SER A 57 12.34 -6.98 1.54
N MET A 58 12.15 -7.28 0.27
CA MET A 58 12.17 -8.64 -0.25
C MET A 58 13.57 -9.27 -0.18
N SER A 59 14.62 -8.46 -0.16
CA SER A 59 16.03 -8.87 -0.17
C SER A 59 16.75 -8.66 1.16
N MET A 60 16.14 -7.99 2.13
CA MET A 60 16.74 -7.86 3.47
C MET A 60 16.86 -9.22 4.16
N GLY A 61 18.09 -9.57 4.53
CA GLY A 61 18.38 -10.76 5.31
C GLY A 61 17.90 -10.69 6.76
N MET A 62 18.27 -11.70 7.55
CA MET A 62 17.87 -11.83 8.95
C MET A 62 18.24 -10.60 9.82
N MET A 63 19.41 -9.99 9.56
CA MET A 63 19.88 -8.80 10.28
C MET A 63 19.59 -7.49 9.54
N GLY A 64 18.78 -7.52 8.49
CA GLY A 64 18.66 -6.41 7.54
C GLY A 64 18.22 -5.08 8.13
N ILE A 65 17.41 -5.07 9.20
CA ILE A 65 17.04 -3.81 9.89
C ILE A 65 18.23 -3.25 10.70
N VAL A 66 19.09 -4.12 11.23
CA VAL A 66 20.31 -3.69 11.95
C VAL A 66 21.34 -3.16 10.96
N ASP A 67 21.52 -3.86 9.82
CA ASP A 67 22.41 -3.42 8.74
C ASP A 67 21.95 -2.06 8.18
N LEU A 68 20.62 -1.84 8.09
CA LEU A 68 20.05 -0.55 7.68
C LEU A 68 20.34 0.55 8.71
N ALA A 69 20.21 0.26 10.01
CA ALA A 69 20.55 1.21 11.06
C ALA A 69 22.03 1.63 11.00
N GLU A 70 22.93 0.67 10.79
CA GLU A 70 24.36 0.93 10.59
C GLU A 70 24.61 1.78 9.33
N TYR A 71 23.98 1.42 8.21
CA TYR A 71 24.13 2.14 6.94
C TYR A 71 23.67 3.60 7.02
N LEU A 72 22.60 3.86 7.76
CA LEU A 72 22.06 5.19 7.98
C LEU A 72 22.82 5.99 9.07
N ASP A 73 23.72 5.34 9.81
CA ASP A 73 24.39 5.89 10.99
C ASP A 73 23.38 6.43 12.01
N VAL A 74 22.33 5.63 12.32
CA VAL A 74 21.33 5.93 13.35
C VAL A 74 21.42 4.88 14.48
N ARG A 75 21.07 5.29 15.70
CA ARG A 75 21.08 4.42 16.88
C ARG A 75 19.70 4.42 17.54
N PRO A 76 18.72 3.74 16.93
CA PRO A 76 17.37 3.77 17.40
C PRO A 76 17.22 2.97 18.72
N ASP A 77 16.38 3.49 19.62
CA ASP A 77 15.95 2.80 20.83
C ASP A 77 14.89 1.71 20.52
N TYR A 78 14.19 1.84 19.37
CA TYR A 78 13.18 0.91 18.93
C TYR A 78 13.39 0.47 17.47
N LEU A 79 13.35 -0.84 17.24
CA LEU A 79 13.49 -1.45 15.90
C LEU A 79 12.30 -2.34 15.59
N ASP A 80 11.75 -2.27 14.37
CA ASP A 80 10.76 -3.21 13.87
C ASP A 80 11.03 -3.56 12.39
N GLY A 81 11.19 -4.86 12.14
CA GLY A 81 11.40 -5.42 10.80
C GLY A 81 10.24 -6.31 10.35
N THR A 82 9.01 -6.09 10.83
CA THR A 82 7.83 -6.87 10.44
C THR A 82 7.71 -6.92 8.92
N ASN A 83 7.79 -8.13 8.36
CA ASN A 83 7.70 -8.36 6.92
C ASN A 83 6.53 -9.28 6.59
N ILE A 84 5.40 -8.67 6.25
CA ILE A 84 4.14 -9.31 5.85
C ILE A 84 3.73 -8.90 4.42
N GLY A 85 4.73 -8.68 3.56
CA GLY A 85 4.52 -8.26 2.18
C GLY A 85 4.16 -6.79 2.05
N GLY A 86 3.33 -6.46 1.06
CA GLY A 86 3.00 -5.06 0.76
C GLY A 86 2.26 -4.30 1.86
N SER A 87 1.63 -4.98 2.81
CA SER A 87 0.98 -4.37 3.98
C SER A 87 1.97 -3.92 5.07
N SER A 88 3.23 -4.39 5.05
CA SER A 88 4.23 -4.12 6.08
C SER A 88 4.32 -2.64 6.48
N PHE A 89 4.36 -1.74 5.52
CA PHE A 89 4.60 -0.31 5.78
C PHE A 89 3.38 0.40 6.37
N VAL A 90 2.18 -0.10 6.08
CA VAL A 90 0.94 0.35 6.71
C VAL A 90 0.92 -0.13 8.17
N SER A 91 1.31 -1.39 8.42
CA SER A 91 1.51 -1.93 9.78
C SER A 91 2.60 -1.18 10.53
N HIS A 92 3.73 -0.87 9.90
CA HIS A 92 4.81 -0.12 10.53
C HIS A 92 4.37 1.26 11.04
N VAL A 93 3.47 1.96 10.33
CA VAL A 93 2.90 3.22 10.84
C VAL A 93 2.07 2.97 12.09
N THR A 94 1.27 1.89 12.14
CA THR A 94 0.54 1.47 13.34
C THR A 94 1.49 1.16 14.51
N HIS A 95 2.53 0.35 14.23
CA HIS A 95 3.53 -0.05 15.25
C HIS A 95 4.33 1.16 15.75
N ALA A 96 4.71 2.07 14.86
CA ALA A 96 5.40 3.32 15.21
C ALA A 96 4.53 4.19 16.14
N ALA A 97 3.24 4.35 15.81
CA ALA A 97 2.31 5.09 16.66
C ALA A 97 2.14 4.42 18.03
N ALA A 98 2.09 3.10 18.10
CA ALA A 98 2.02 2.34 19.34
C ALA A 98 3.30 2.48 20.18
N ALA A 99 4.47 2.41 19.54
CA ALA A 99 5.76 2.58 20.21
C ALA A 99 5.91 4.01 20.78
N ILE A 100 5.52 5.02 20.02
CA ILE A 100 5.50 6.43 20.46
C ILE A 100 4.54 6.62 21.64
N HIS A 101 3.34 6.07 21.54
CA HIS A 101 2.34 6.14 22.61
C HIS A 101 2.83 5.46 23.92
N ALA A 102 3.58 4.36 23.78
CA ALA A 102 4.18 3.64 24.89
C ALA A 102 5.48 4.29 25.44
N GLY A 103 5.98 5.34 24.79
CA GLY A 103 7.21 6.02 25.17
C GLY A 103 8.49 5.23 24.86
N LEU A 104 8.42 4.31 23.90
CA LEU A 104 9.57 3.50 23.46
C LEU A 104 10.43 4.21 22.43
N CYS A 105 9.86 5.16 21.69
CA CYS A 105 10.54 6.11 20.82
C CYS A 105 9.70 7.38 20.71
N SER A 106 10.27 8.43 20.11
CA SER A 106 9.61 9.73 19.91
C SER A 106 9.50 10.12 18.44
N THR A 107 10.41 9.64 17.61
CA THR A 107 10.48 9.89 16.16
C THR A 107 10.83 8.62 15.43
N ALA A 108 9.85 8.05 14.78
CA ALA A 108 9.97 6.81 14.02
C ALA A 108 10.16 7.11 12.52
N LEU A 109 11.14 6.46 11.92
CA LEU A 109 11.41 6.49 10.48
C LEU A 109 11.01 5.15 9.86
N VAL A 110 10.01 5.14 8.99
CA VAL A 110 9.54 3.97 8.24
C VAL A 110 10.12 4.03 6.84
N LEU A 111 10.80 2.96 6.40
CA LEU A 111 11.58 2.94 5.16
C LEU A 111 11.26 1.75 4.27
N TYR A 112 11.30 2.02 2.97
CA TYR A 112 11.33 1.01 1.91
C TYR A 112 12.25 1.44 0.77
N GLY A 113 12.95 0.48 0.18
CA GLY A 113 13.71 0.64 -1.05
C GLY A 113 13.81 -0.68 -1.80
N SER A 114 13.86 -0.62 -3.12
CA SER A 114 14.00 -1.80 -3.96
C SER A 114 14.54 -1.44 -5.34
N THR A 115 15.34 -2.34 -5.88
CA THR A 115 15.91 -2.34 -7.23
C THR A 115 15.33 -3.46 -8.09
N ALA A 116 14.04 -3.74 -7.92
CA ALA A 116 13.39 -4.89 -8.53
C ALA A 116 13.44 -4.90 -10.05
N ALA A 117 13.23 -3.74 -10.69
CA ALA A 117 13.31 -3.63 -12.15
C ALA A 117 14.75 -3.73 -12.65
N SER A 118 15.70 -3.04 -12.01
CA SER A 118 17.13 -3.05 -12.39
C SER A 118 17.75 -4.42 -12.23
N ASN A 119 17.33 -5.19 -11.22
CA ASN A 119 17.80 -6.54 -10.95
C ASN A 119 16.96 -7.63 -11.63
N ALA A 120 16.02 -7.26 -12.50
CA ALA A 120 15.14 -8.18 -13.23
C ALA A 120 14.47 -9.23 -12.30
N MET A 121 14.04 -8.80 -11.11
CA MET A 121 13.38 -9.70 -10.15
C MET A 121 12.08 -10.23 -10.72
N ALA A 122 11.85 -11.53 -10.57
CA ALA A 122 10.65 -12.23 -11.03
C ALA A 122 9.46 -11.96 -10.09
N ILE A 123 8.99 -10.72 -10.02
CA ILE A 123 7.87 -10.34 -9.17
C ILE A 123 6.57 -10.93 -9.75
N GLY A 124 5.84 -11.67 -8.91
CA GLY A 124 4.54 -12.24 -9.27
C GLY A 124 4.56 -13.46 -10.18
N THR A 125 5.70 -13.79 -10.78
CA THR A 125 5.84 -14.93 -11.71
C THR A 125 6.81 -16.00 -11.24
N GLY A 126 7.58 -15.75 -10.17
CA GLY A 126 8.47 -16.72 -9.56
C GLY A 126 7.68 -17.88 -8.94
N GLY A 127 8.05 -19.11 -9.25
CA GLY A 127 7.57 -20.29 -8.53
C GLY A 127 8.14 -20.33 -7.12
N THR A 128 7.35 -20.76 -6.15
CA THR A 128 7.85 -21.04 -4.81
C THR A 128 8.61 -22.37 -4.81
N ASP A 129 9.83 -22.41 -4.24
CA ASP A 129 10.50 -23.67 -3.95
C ASP A 129 9.69 -24.42 -2.87
N GLY A 130 8.79 -25.29 -3.33
CA GLY A 130 7.88 -26.06 -2.47
C GLY A 130 8.58 -27.10 -1.59
N SER A 131 9.89 -27.29 -1.77
CA SER A 131 10.62 -28.37 -1.08
C SER A 131 10.88 -28.10 0.41
N LYS A 132 10.78 -26.85 0.85
CA LYS A 132 11.20 -26.44 2.21
C LYS A 132 10.05 -25.92 3.10
N ASN A 133 8.88 -25.67 2.53
CA ASN A 133 7.72 -25.18 3.30
C ASN A 133 6.53 -26.13 3.10
N PRO A 134 6.03 -26.75 4.17
CA PRO A 134 4.91 -27.70 4.07
C PRO A 134 3.70 -27.18 3.30
N ASP A 135 3.39 -25.88 3.46
CA ASP A 135 2.22 -25.27 2.82
C ASP A 135 2.39 -25.15 1.30
N THR A 136 3.60 -24.80 0.84
CA THR A 136 3.88 -24.69 -0.59
C THR A 136 4.07 -26.06 -1.24
N ALA A 137 4.37 -27.11 -0.48
CA ALA A 137 4.49 -28.46 -0.98
C ALA A 137 3.17 -28.98 -1.61
N PHE A 138 2.03 -28.50 -1.14
CA PHE A 138 0.72 -28.87 -1.69
C PHE A 138 0.34 -28.05 -2.93
N SER A 139 0.77 -26.81 -3.04
CA SER A 139 0.43 -25.93 -4.17
C SER A 139 1.49 -25.95 -5.29
N ALA A 140 2.76 -26.18 -4.95
CA ALA A 140 3.86 -26.20 -5.92
C ALA A 140 3.69 -27.20 -7.07
N PRO A 141 3.17 -28.45 -6.85
CA PRO A 141 2.93 -29.41 -7.93
C PRO A 141 1.94 -28.91 -9.00
N TYR A 142 1.08 -27.95 -8.66
CA TYR A 142 0.10 -27.38 -9.59
C TYR A 142 0.65 -26.15 -10.33
N GLY A 143 1.91 -25.78 -10.12
CA GLY A 143 2.55 -24.66 -10.80
C GLY A 143 2.00 -23.28 -10.40
N MET A 144 1.48 -23.15 -9.19
CA MET A 144 0.91 -21.89 -8.72
C MET A 144 1.95 -20.77 -8.68
N THR A 145 1.58 -19.65 -9.29
CA THR A 145 2.31 -18.38 -9.21
C THR A 145 1.41 -17.34 -8.55
N THR A 146 1.98 -16.23 -8.11
CA THR A 146 1.17 -15.13 -7.54
C THR A 146 0.08 -14.68 -8.51
N VAL A 147 0.42 -14.43 -9.79
CA VAL A 147 -0.59 -14.03 -10.79
C VAL A 147 -1.64 -15.10 -11.02
N GLY A 148 -1.26 -16.39 -10.97
CA GLY A 148 -2.18 -17.52 -11.09
C GLY A 148 -3.22 -17.55 -9.97
N SER A 149 -2.80 -17.30 -8.74
CA SER A 149 -3.70 -17.25 -7.57
C SER A 149 -4.69 -16.08 -7.67
N TYR A 150 -4.22 -14.89 -8.06
CA TYR A 150 -5.12 -13.75 -8.28
C TYR A 150 -6.08 -13.98 -9.46
N ALA A 151 -5.64 -14.67 -10.50
CA ALA A 151 -6.52 -15.08 -11.61
C ALA A 151 -7.60 -16.07 -11.17
N MET A 152 -7.27 -17.02 -10.29
CA MET A 152 -8.27 -17.93 -9.70
C MET A 152 -9.29 -17.17 -8.85
N TYR A 153 -8.83 -16.21 -8.03
CA TYR A 153 -9.73 -15.33 -7.27
C TYR A 153 -10.66 -14.55 -8.22
N ALA A 154 -10.12 -13.96 -9.29
CA ALA A 154 -10.91 -13.24 -10.28
C ALA A 154 -11.95 -14.15 -10.95
N ASN A 155 -11.56 -15.36 -11.35
CA ASN A 155 -12.50 -16.34 -11.92
C ASN A 155 -13.63 -16.71 -10.95
N LEU A 156 -13.31 -16.90 -9.66
CA LEU A 156 -14.32 -17.19 -8.64
C LEU A 156 -15.30 -16.02 -8.49
N HIS A 157 -14.78 -14.79 -8.45
CA HIS A 157 -15.59 -13.57 -8.36
C HIS A 157 -16.50 -13.41 -9.58
N MET A 158 -15.95 -13.57 -10.79
CA MET A 158 -16.69 -13.54 -12.05
C MET A 158 -17.78 -14.63 -12.09
N SER A 159 -17.47 -15.85 -11.65
CA SER A 159 -18.42 -16.95 -11.62
C SER A 159 -19.55 -16.74 -10.63
N LYS A 160 -19.26 -16.15 -9.47
CA LYS A 160 -20.23 -15.96 -8.39
C LYS A 160 -21.14 -14.75 -8.63
N TYR A 161 -20.57 -13.66 -9.15
CA TYR A 161 -21.22 -12.36 -9.20
C TYR A 161 -21.42 -11.81 -10.62
N GLY A 162 -20.81 -12.43 -11.65
CA GLY A 162 -20.96 -11.97 -13.03
C GLY A 162 -20.05 -10.81 -13.42
N THR A 163 -19.06 -10.46 -12.59
CA THR A 163 -18.08 -9.42 -12.92
C THR A 163 -17.43 -9.70 -14.27
N SER A 164 -17.27 -8.67 -15.11
CA SER A 164 -16.72 -8.80 -16.45
C SER A 164 -15.26 -8.34 -16.55
N SER A 165 -14.58 -8.76 -17.62
CA SER A 165 -13.21 -8.28 -17.90
C SER A 165 -13.17 -6.78 -18.22
N GLU A 166 -14.22 -6.24 -18.81
CA GLU A 166 -14.39 -4.81 -19.09
C GLU A 166 -14.42 -3.99 -17.80
N GLN A 167 -15.15 -4.48 -16.79
CA GLN A 167 -15.19 -3.83 -15.46
C GLN A 167 -13.81 -3.83 -14.79
N LEU A 168 -13.03 -4.92 -14.90
CA LEU A 168 -11.65 -4.94 -14.44
C LEU A 168 -10.78 -3.97 -15.23
N ALA A 169 -10.94 -3.90 -16.55
CA ALA A 169 -10.19 -3.01 -17.43
C ALA A 169 -10.44 -1.52 -17.10
N GLU A 170 -11.66 -1.13 -16.69
CA GLU A 170 -11.97 0.24 -16.24
C GLU A 170 -11.09 0.69 -15.08
N ILE A 171 -10.71 -0.22 -14.18
CA ILE A 171 -9.76 0.06 -13.11
C ILE A 171 -8.40 0.45 -13.69
N ALA A 172 -7.86 -0.37 -14.61
CA ALA A 172 -6.57 -0.10 -15.23
C ALA A 172 -6.56 1.24 -16.00
N VAL A 173 -7.64 1.53 -16.72
CA VAL A 173 -7.84 2.80 -17.46
C VAL A 173 -7.85 3.98 -16.50
N THR A 174 -8.57 3.86 -15.38
CA THR A 174 -8.64 4.93 -14.37
C THR A 174 -7.28 5.17 -13.71
N MET A 175 -6.57 4.11 -13.30
CA MET A 175 -5.21 4.24 -12.75
C MET A 175 -4.25 4.89 -13.76
N ARG A 176 -4.36 4.54 -15.04
CA ARG A 176 -3.54 5.16 -16.09
C ARG A 176 -3.86 6.64 -16.32
N ARG A 177 -5.13 7.02 -16.19
CA ARG A 177 -5.57 8.43 -16.27
C ARG A 177 -4.97 9.23 -15.10
N HIS A 178 -5.03 8.70 -13.87
CA HIS A 178 -4.40 9.31 -12.69
C HIS A 178 -2.88 9.44 -12.84
N ALA A 179 -2.22 8.37 -13.32
CA ALA A 179 -0.79 8.38 -13.59
C ALA A 179 -0.38 9.45 -14.61
N GLY A 180 -1.24 9.76 -15.58
CA GLY A 180 -1.04 10.86 -16.54
C GLY A 180 -0.82 12.22 -15.87
N LEU A 181 -1.43 12.44 -14.71
CA LEU A 181 -1.32 13.65 -13.89
C LEU A 181 -0.13 13.61 -12.91
N ASN A 182 0.49 12.46 -12.71
CA ASN A 182 1.61 12.29 -11.79
C ASN A 182 2.95 12.33 -12.53
N PRO A 183 3.78 13.37 -12.34
CA PRO A 183 5.08 13.47 -13.02
C PRO A 183 6.05 12.34 -12.67
N LEU A 184 5.88 11.68 -11.52
CA LEU A 184 6.71 10.56 -11.07
C LEU A 184 6.24 9.21 -11.61
N ALA A 185 5.05 9.10 -12.18
CA ALA A 185 4.51 7.83 -12.66
C ALA A 185 5.31 7.29 -13.87
N LYS A 186 5.52 5.96 -13.87
CA LYS A 186 6.27 5.27 -14.92
C LYS A 186 5.49 5.20 -16.23
N MET A 187 4.19 4.92 -16.18
CA MET A 187 3.32 4.71 -17.32
C MET A 187 2.27 5.82 -17.37
N ARG A 188 2.43 6.79 -18.29
CA ARG A 188 1.60 8.02 -18.32
C ARG A 188 0.73 8.14 -19.57
N THR A 189 1.01 7.38 -20.61
CA THR A 189 0.23 7.40 -21.86
C THR A 189 -1.15 6.81 -21.63
N PRO A 190 -2.24 7.51 -21.95
CA PRO A 190 -3.60 6.99 -21.80
C PRO A 190 -3.80 5.64 -22.49
N ILE A 191 -4.69 4.82 -21.94
CA ILE A 191 -5.13 3.56 -22.52
C ILE A 191 -6.66 3.49 -22.50
N THR A 192 -7.21 2.61 -23.32
CA THR A 192 -8.64 2.29 -23.42
C THR A 192 -8.93 0.91 -22.80
N VAL A 193 -10.20 0.60 -22.60
CA VAL A 193 -10.65 -0.75 -22.21
C VAL A 193 -10.19 -1.78 -23.24
N ASP A 194 -10.32 -1.48 -24.54
CA ASP A 194 -9.89 -2.38 -25.61
C ASP A 194 -8.37 -2.63 -25.55
N ASP A 195 -7.55 -1.60 -25.27
CA ASP A 195 -6.11 -1.80 -25.08
C ASP A 195 -5.79 -2.81 -23.97
N VAL A 196 -6.58 -2.80 -22.88
CA VAL A 196 -6.41 -3.77 -21.77
C VAL A 196 -6.79 -5.17 -22.24
N LEU A 197 -7.96 -5.33 -22.86
CA LEU A 197 -8.50 -6.62 -23.30
C LEU A 197 -7.68 -7.27 -24.42
N GLU A 198 -7.09 -6.46 -25.32
CA GLU A 198 -6.21 -6.90 -26.39
C GLU A 198 -4.76 -7.13 -25.94
N SER A 199 -4.38 -6.65 -24.74
CA SER A 199 -3.04 -6.85 -24.23
C SER A 199 -2.78 -8.35 -23.95
N ARG A 200 -1.49 -8.74 -23.91
CA ARG A 200 -1.10 -10.14 -23.77
C ARG A 200 -1.79 -10.79 -22.54
N LEU A 201 -2.47 -11.90 -22.76
CA LEU A 201 -3.02 -12.72 -21.68
C LEU A 201 -1.87 -13.31 -20.82
N ILE A 202 -1.89 -13.05 -19.51
CA ILE A 202 -0.90 -13.55 -18.55
C ILE A 202 -1.41 -14.81 -17.85
N SER A 203 -2.58 -14.70 -17.21
CA SER A 203 -3.27 -15.82 -16.56
C SER A 203 -4.77 -15.50 -16.57
N ARG A 204 -5.56 -16.28 -17.33
CA ARG A 204 -6.99 -16.01 -17.52
C ARG A 204 -7.72 -15.78 -16.19
N PRO A 205 -8.49 -14.68 -15.98
CA PRO A 205 -8.89 -13.68 -16.99
C PRO A 205 -7.89 -12.50 -17.14
N LEU A 206 -6.80 -12.43 -16.38
CA LEU A 206 -5.92 -11.29 -16.27
C LEU A 206 -4.98 -11.14 -17.48
N HIS A 207 -5.00 -9.97 -18.10
CA HIS A 207 -4.10 -9.55 -19.15
C HIS A 207 -2.91 -8.77 -18.58
N LEU A 208 -1.97 -8.40 -19.41
CA LEU A 208 -0.76 -7.66 -19.02
C LEU A 208 -1.09 -6.33 -18.33
N LEU A 209 -2.08 -5.60 -18.83
CA LEU A 209 -2.47 -4.31 -18.28
C LEU A 209 -3.38 -4.42 -17.02
N ASP A 210 -3.85 -5.63 -16.69
CA ASP A 210 -4.47 -5.93 -15.39
C ASP A 210 -3.46 -6.13 -14.27
N CYS A 211 -2.17 -6.24 -14.60
CA CYS A 211 -1.09 -6.53 -13.67
C CYS A 211 -0.30 -5.27 -13.33
N CYS A 212 0.17 -5.17 -12.09
CA CYS A 212 1.05 -4.09 -11.69
C CYS A 212 2.35 -4.07 -12.50
N ILE A 213 2.88 -2.87 -12.68
CA ILE A 213 4.17 -2.67 -13.35
C ILE A 213 5.32 -3.08 -12.43
N ILE A 214 6.47 -3.39 -12.98
CA ILE A 214 7.71 -3.58 -12.20
C ILE A 214 8.55 -2.32 -12.32
N SER A 215 8.93 -1.73 -11.18
CA SER A 215 9.80 -0.56 -11.12
C SER A 215 10.89 -0.75 -10.06
N ASP A 216 11.89 0.10 -10.07
CA ASP A 216 12.64 0.43 -8.88
C ASP A 216 11.93 1.52 -8.11
N GLY A 217 12.34 1.78 -6.90
CA GLY A 217 11.84 2.88 -6.12
C GLY A 217 11.94 2.65 -4.62
N GLY A 218 11.51 3.63 -3.89
CA GLY A 218 11.47 3.60 -2.45
C GLY A 218 10.69 4.78 -1.90
N GLY A 219 10.51 4.77 -0.61
CA GLY A 219 9.86 5.84 0.11
C GLY A 219 10.21 5.82 1.58
N ALA A 220 9.93 6.93 2.24
CA ALA A 220 10.08 7.08 3.68
C ALA A 220 8.92 7.88 4.26
N VAL A 221 8.58 7.53 5.50
CA VAL A 221 7.56 8.22 6.31
C VAL A 221 8.14 8.48 7.69
N VAL A 222 8.04 9.71 8.16
CA VAL A 222 8.37 10.09 9.54
C VAL A 222 7.09 10.15 10.35
N VAL A 223 7.04 9.38 11.43
CA VAL A 223 5.93 9.37 12.39
C VAL A 223 6.45 9.90 13.73
N THR A 224 5.72 10.83 14.34
CA THR A 224 6.07 11.38 15.65
C THR A 224 4.82 11.63 16.48
N SER A 225 4.96 12.07 17.74
CA SER A 225 3.80 12.46 18.53
C SER A 225 3.06 13.63 17.89
N LEU A 226 1.74 13.66 18.03
CA LEU A 226 0.93 14.75 17.50
C LEU A 226 1.34 16.11 18.09
N GLU A 227 1.77 16.13 19.34
CA GLU A 227 2.27 17.34 20.00
C GLU A 227 3.52 17.86 19.29
N ARG A 228 4.52 16.99 19.08
CA ARG A 228 5.76 17.35 18.37
C ARG A 228 5.49 17.75 16.92
N ALA A 229 4.61 17.04 16.24
CA ALA A 229 4.31 17.27 14.82
C ALA A 229 3.81 18.69 14.54
N LYS A 230 3.14 19.34 15.48
CA LYS A 230 2.63 20.72 15.35
C LYS A 230 3.74 21.76 15.25
N ASP A 231 4.94 21.45 15.79
CA ASP A 231 6.09 22.34 15.80
C ASP A 231 7.03 22.09 14.60
N LEU A 232 6.72 21.08 13.75
CA LEU A 232 7.52 20.74 12.59
C LEU A 232 7.11 21.54 11.34
N ARG A 233 7.90 21.40 10.28
CA ARG A 233 7.75 22.19 9.06
C ARG A 233 6.44 21.96 8.31
N THR A 234 5.98 20.71 8.28
CA THR A 234 4.82 20.31 7.47
C THR A 234 3.54 20.30 8.28
N LYS A 235 2.41 20.44 7.60
CA LYS A 235 1.09 20.20 8.22
C LYS A 235 1.01 18.73 8.66
N PRO A 236 0.77 18.44 9.95
CA PRO A 236 0.68 17.08 10.42
C PRO A 236 -0.52 16.34 9.81
N VAL A 237 -0.32 15.07 9.47
CA VAL A 237 -1.42 14.18 9.07
C VAL A 237 -1.65 13.19 10.20
N HIS A 238 -2.83 13.25 10.80
CA HIS A 238 -3.20 12.52 11.99
C HIS A 238 -3.50 11.06 11.66
N LEU A 239 -3.05 10.14 12.50
CA LEU A 239 -3.51 8.78 12.51
C LEU A 239 -4.79 8.68 13.34
N LEU A 240 -5.94 8.57 12.69
CA LEU A 240 -7.26 8.53 13.34
C LEU A 240 -7.67 7.12 13.75
N GLY A 241 -7.28 6.12 12.97
CA GLY A 241 -7.57 4.72 13.24
C GLY A 241 -6.67 3.78 12.48
N CYS A 242 -6.51 2.57 12.99
CA CYS A 242 -5.73 1.52 12.35
C CYS A 242 -6.32 0.15 12.63
N GLY A 243 -6.02 -0.80 11.74
CA GLY A 243 -6.41 -2.20 11.89
C GLY A 243 -5.52 -3.11 11.07
N GLU A 244 -5.27 -4.30 11.60
CA GLU A 244 -4.50 -5.35 10.95
C GLU A 244 -5.27 -6.67 10.99
N ALA A 245 -5.11 -7.48 9.96
CA ALA A 245 -5.72 -8.80 9.89
C ALA A 245 -4.90 -9.75 9.03
N VAL A 246 -5.08 -11.04 9.28
CA VAL A 246 -4.54 -12.13 8.49
C VAL A 246 -5.67 -13.04 8.05
N GLN A 247 -5.63 -13.45 6.80
CA GLN A 247 -6.54 -14.42 6.21
C GLN A 247 -5.74 -15.59 5.64
N HIS A 248 -6.20 -16.82 5.84
CA HIS A 248 -5.59 -18.02 5.27
C HIS A 248 -6.63 -19.13 5.05
N GLN A 249 -6.33 -20.05 4.15
CA GLN A 249 -7.27 -21.14 3.77
C GLN A 249 -7.53 -22.18 4.88
N GLY A 250 -6.70 -22.24 5.90
CA GLY A 250 -6.82 -23.23 6.98
C GLY A 250 -8.00 -23.00 7.93
N VAL A 251 -8.87 -22.05 7.67
CA VAL A 251 -10.01 -21.66 8.50
C VAL A 251 -11.33 -22.19 7.92
N GLY A 252 -11.38 -23.45 7.58
CA GLY A 252 -12.51 -24.33 7.26
C GLY A 252 -13.78 -23.77 6.59
N ASP A 253 -14.32 -22.66 7.03
CA ASP A 253 -15.61 -22.11 6.58
C ASP A 253 -15.50 -20.68 6.01
N SER A 254 -14.30 -20.20 5.70
CA SER A 254 -14.16 -18.84 5.18
C SER A 254 -14.57 -18.77 3.71
N ASP A 255 -15.42 -17.82 3.36
CA ASP A 255 -15.67 -17.43 1.98
C ASP A 255 -14.33 -16.96 1.37
N LEU A 256 -13.84 -17.65 0.33
CA LEU A 256 -12.59 -17.36 -0.36
C LEU A 256 -12.55 -15.93 -0.95
N LEU A 257 -13.70 -15.27 -1.10
CA LEU A 257 -13.82 -13.89 -1.55
C LEU A 257 -13.73 -12.87 -0.39
N THR A 258 -13.77 -13.33 0.86
CA THR A 258 -13.47 -12.49 2.02
C THR A 258 -11.95 -12.37 2.18
N ILE A 259 -11.43 -11.14 2.23
CA ILE A 259 -10.01 -10.84 2.40
C ILE A 259 -9.76 -10.04 3.69
N ALA A 260 -8.50 -9.95 4.10
CA ALA A 260 -8.10 -9.28 5.36
C ALA A 260 -8.52 -7.80 5.44
N ALA A 261 -8.84 -7.16 4.31
CA ALA A 261 -9.36 -5.79 4.24
C ALA A 261 -10.67 -5.64 5.06
N LYS A 262 -11.52 -6.67 5.10
CA LYS A 262 -12.78 -6.62 5.84
C LYS A 262 -12.56 -6.38 7.33
N GLN A 263 -11.70 -7.19 7.94
CA GLN A 263 -11.43 -7.09 9.38
C GLN A 263 -10.57 -5.86 9.71
N SER A 264 -9.50 -5.62 8.93
CA SER A 264 -8.60 -4.48 9.17
C SER A 264 -9.29 -3.15 8.92
N GLY A 265 -10.13 -3.06 7.87
CA GLY A 265 -10.91 -1.86 7.54
C GLY A 265 -11.94 -1.54 8.61
N GLN A 266 -12.74 -2.55 9.03
CA GLN A 266 -13.72 -2.39 10.09
C GLN A 266 -13.06 -1.89 11.38
N ALA A 267 -11.97 -2.52 11.82
CA ALA A 267 -11.25 -2.12 13.03
C ALA A 267 -10.72 -0.68 12.94
N ALA A 268 -10.15 -0.29 11.78
CA ALA A 268 -9.62 1.05 11.57
C ALA A 268 -10.72 2.12 11.60
N MET A 269 -11.85 1.89 10.92
CA MET A 269 -12.97 2.82 10.86
C MET A 269 -13.70 2.95 12.20
N GLU A 270 -13.93 1.82 12.90
CA GLU A 270 -14.49 1.81 14.26
C GLU A 270 -13.62 2.59 15.25
N MET A 271 -12.29 2.40 15.17
CA MET A 271 -11.33 3.11 16.00
C MET A 271 -11.33 4.61 15.72
N ALA A 272 -11.42 5.01 14.45
CA ALA A 272 -11.52 6.41 14.03
C ALA A 272 -12.89 7.03 14.34
N GLY A 273 -13.94 6.21 14.51
CA GLY A 273 -15.31 6.67 14.72
C GLY A 273 -15.94 7.31 13.48
N ILE A 274 -15.55 6.85 12.28
CA ILE A 274 -16.04 7.35 10.99
C ILE A 274 -16.90 6.33 10.26
N LYS A 275 -17.65 6.81 9.26
CA LYS A 275 -18.42 6.00 8.31
C LYS A 275 -17.80 6.10 6.91
N HIS A 276 -18.21 5.22 6.00
CA HIS A 276 -17.76 5.24 4.60
C HIS A 276 -18.01 6.59 3.91
N ALA A 277 -19.13 7.24 4.22
CA ALA A 277 -19.49 8.55 3.66
C ALA A 277 -18.59 9.70 4.13
N ASP A 278 -17.78 9.48 5.17
CA ASP A 278 -16.84 10.48 5.67
C ASP A 278 -15.48 10.39 4.96
N VAL A 279 -15.26 9.37 4.11
CA VAL A 279 -14.00 9.11 3.41
C VAL A 279 -13.98 9.84 2.08
N ASP A 280 -13.01 10.75 1.90
CA ASP A 280 -12.89 11.56 0.68
C ASP A 280 -12.15 10.84 -0.46
N PHE A 281 -11.23 9.95 -0.12
CA PHE A 281 -10.52 9.12 -1.09
C PHE A 281 -9.87 7.89 -0.44
N ALA A 282 -9.54 6.91 -1.26
CA ALA A 282 -8.89 5.68 -0.80
C ALA A 282 -7.58 5.42 -1.55
N MET A 283 -6.53 5.12 -0.79
CA MET A 283 -5.29 4.53 -1.28
C MET A 283 -5.34 3.03 -1.04
N VAL A 284 -5.51 2.24 -2.08
CA VAL A 284 -5.59 0.78 -1.96
C VAL A 284 -4.49 0.10 -2.76
N TYR A 285 -3.98 -0.99 -2.22
CA TYR A 285 -2.97 -1.78 -2.91
C TYR A 285 -3.55 -2.41 -4.18
N ASP A 286 -2.92 -2.18 -5.31
CA ASP A 286 -3.37 -2.57 -6.64
C ASP A 286 -2.33 -3.41 -7.38
N SER A 287 -2.02 -4.59 -6.83
CA SER A 287 -1.16 -5.58 -7.51
C SER A 287 -1.78 -6.08 -8.83
N PHE A 288 -3.10 -6.13 -8.86
CA PHE A 288 -3.93 -6.49 -10.02
C PHE A 288 -5.23 -5.68 -9.98
N THR A 289 -5.92 -5.59 -11.10
CA THR A 289 -7.23 -4.91 -11.16
C THR A 289 -8.23 -5.53 -10.20
N ILE A 290 -8.28 -6.86 -10.13
CA ILE A 290 -9.16 -7.58 -9.18
C ILE A 290 -8.84 -7.27 -7.71
N THR A 291 -7.60 -6.92 -7.36
CA THR A 291 -7.24 -6.56 -5.99
C THR A 291 -7.95 -5.28 -5.55
N VAL A 292 -8.05 -4.30 -6.44
CA VAL A 292 -8.77 -3.04 -6.17
C VAL A 292 -10.26 -3.33 -5.91
N LEU A 293 -10.90 -4.06 -6.82
CA LEU A 293 -12.31 -4.42 -6.72
C LEU A 293 -12.60 -5.17 -5.40
N ALA A 294 -11.84 -6.25 -5.14
CA ALA A 294 -11.97 -7.04 -3.93
C ALA A 294 -11.76 -6.22 -2.65
N THR A 295 -10.80 -5.29 -2.68
CA THR A 295 -10.51 -4.42 -1.53
C THR A 295 -11.67 -3.46 -1.26
N LEU A 296 -12.27 -2.85 -2.28
CA LEU A 296 -13.39 -1.92 -2.12
C LEU A 296 -14.63 -2.62 -1.55
N GLU A 297 -14.98 -3.82 -2.03
CA GLU A 297 -16.05 -4.63 -1.47
C GLU A 297 -15.77 -5.04 -0.01
N ASN A 298 -14.57 -5.50 0.29
CA ASN A 298 -14.23 -5.95 1.63
C ASN A 298 -14.01 -4.81 2.63
N LEU A 299 -13.63 -3.62 2.18
CA LEU A 299 -13.67 -2.41 3.01
C LEU A 299 -15.11 -1.90 3.23
N GLY A 300 -16.09 -2.38 2.44
CA GLY A 300 -17.51 -2.03 2.57
C GLY A 300 -17.93 -0.76 1.84
N PHE A 301 -17.17 -0.31 0.85
CA PHE A 301 -17.58 0.83 -0.01
C PHE A 301 -18.69 0.46 -1.00
N CYS A 302 -18.85 -0.82 -1.29
CA CYS A 302 -19.94 -1.43 -2.03
C CYS A 302 -20.19 -2.84 -1.50
N GLU A 303 -21.36 -3.40 -1.79
CA GLU A 303 -21.72 -4.75 -1.38
C GLU A 303 -20.92 -5.80 -2.22
N PRO A 304 -20.70 -7.01 -1.68
CA PRO A 304 -20.06 -8.08 -2.43
C PRO A 304 -20.79 -8.39 -3.76
N GLY A 305 -20.07 -8.26 -4.86
CA GLY A 305 -20.58 -8.42 -6.23
C GLY A 305 -20.99 -7.13 -6.93
N GLU A 306 -21.04 -6.01 -6.21
CA GLU A 306 -21.35 -4.70 -6.81
C GLU A 306 -20.09 -3.92 -7.21
N GLY A 307 -18.91 -4.44 -6.85
CA GLY A 307 -17.62 -3.77 -7.11
C GLY A 307 -17.40 -3.46 -8.58
N GLY A 308 -17.85 -4.32 -9.50
CA GLY A 308 -17.75 -4.09 -10.93
C GLY A 308 -18.51 -2.84 -11.39
N ASP A 309 -19.73 -2.67 -10.95
CA ASP A 309 -20.55 -1.49 -11.25
C ASP A 309 -20.02 -0.24 -10.54
N PHE A 310 -19.54 -0.40 -9.30
CA PHE A 310 -18.95 0.69 -8.52
C PHE A 310 -17.72 1.31 -9.18
N VAL A 311 -16.82 0.51 -9.78
CA VAL A 311 -15.60 1.02 -10.42
C VAL A 311 -15.85 1.56 -11.83
N SER A 312 -16.96 1.17 -12.45
CA SER A 312 -17.31 1.57 -13.80
C SER A 312 -17.74 3.04 -13.89
N ASN A 313 -17.75 3.57 -15.11
CA ASN A 313 -18.25 4.93 -15.41
C ASN A 313 -17.60 6.06 -14.57
N GLY A 314 -16.35 5.87 -14.18
CA GLY A 314 -15.57 6.85 -13.42
C GLY A 314 -15.83 6.85 -11.92
N GLY A 315 -16.46 5.79 -11.38
CA GLY A 315 -16.78 5.67 -9.95
C GLY A 315 -15.59 5.89 -9.01
N ILE A 316 -14.41 5.45 -9.42
CA ILE A 316 -13.15 5.59 -8.67
C ILE A 316 -12.19 6.65 -9.24
N GLY A 317 -12.66 7.45 -10.21
CA GLY A 317 -11.89 8.52 -10.83
C GLY A 317 -11.84 9.80 -9.99
N LEU A 318 -10.89 10.69 -10.29
CA LEU A 318 -10.89 12.05 -9.73
C LEU A 318 -12.21 12.75 -10.09
N GLY A 319 -12.92 13.25 -9.08
CA GLY A 319 -14.26 13.82 -9.23
C GLY A 319 -15.41 12.79 -9.20
N GLY A 320 -15.11 11.50 -9.12
CA GLY A 320 -16.07 10.43 -8.82
C GLY A 320 -16.44 10.36 -7.34
N PRO A 321 -17.38 9.49 -6.98
CA PRO A 321 -17.84 9.34 -5.60
C PRO A 321 -16.76 8.91 -4.61
N LEU A 322 -15.76 8.13 -5.04
CA LEU A 322 -14.61 7.73 -4.22
C LEU A 322 -13.35 7.70 -5.10
N PRO A 323 -12.56 8.77 -5.19
CA PRO A 323 -11.27 8.72 -5.86
C PRO A 323 -10.35 7.63 -5.25
N VAL A 324 -9.82 6.75 -6.11
CA VAL A 324 -8.92 5.67 -5.68
C VAL A 324 -7.54 5.84 -6.35
N ASN A 325 -6.48 5.76 -5.54
CA ASN A 325 -5.09 5.87 -6.02
C ASN A 325 -4.86 7.05 -6.97
N PRO A 326 -5.03 8.30 -6.55
CA PRO A 326 -4.82 9.50 -7.38
C PRO A 326 -3.41 9.59 -7.99
N ASP A 327 -2.43 8.88 -7.42
CA ASP A 327 -1.06 8.80 -7.94
C ASP A 327 -0.90 7.88 -9.16
N GLY A 328 -1.90 7.07 -9.50
CA GLY A 328 -1.89 6.11 -10.60
C GLY A 328 -1.56 4.68 -10.20
N GLY A 329 -1.40 4.43 -8.93
CA GLY A 329 -1.32 3.08 -8.37
C GLY A 329 -0.08 2.27 -8.78
N GLY A 330 -0.07 1.02 -8.39
CA GLY A 330 0.88 -0.01 -8.82
C GLY A 330 0.67 -0.43 -10.27
N LEU A 331 -0.54 -0.23 -10.78
CA LEU A 331 -0.86 -0.53 -12.18
C LEU A 331 -0.21 0.45 -13.17
N SER A 332 0.15 1.67 -12.73
CA SER A 332 0.68 2.67 -13.66
C SER A 332 1.79 3.56 -13.09
N SER A 333 1.83 3.86 -11.79
CA SER A 333 2.82 4.77 -11.22
C SER A 333 4.10 4.06 -10.80
N ASN A 334 4.04 3.18 -9.81
CA ASN A 334 5.20 2.42 -9.33
C ASN A 334 4.78 1.13 -8.62
N HIS A 335 5.57 0.07 -8.77
CA HIS A 335 5.46 -1.15 -7.99
C HIS A 335 6.84 -1.83 -7.87
N PRO A 336 7.67 -1.42 -6.90
CA PRO A 336 9.01 -2.00 -6.73
C PRO A 336 9.01 -3.28 -5.87
N GLY A 337 7.97 -4.10 -5.97
CA GLY A 337 7.78 -5.35 -5.24
C GLY A 337 6.85 -5.24 -4.04
N MET A 338 6.93 -4.17 -3.27
CA MET A 338 6.01 -3.82 -2.18
C MET A 338 5.57 -2.36 -2.35
N ARG A 339 4.28 -2.08 -2.13
CA ARG A 339 3.73 -0.75 -2.42
C ARG A 339 3.16 -0.02 -1.19
N GLY A 340 3.00 -0.68 -0.04
CA GLY A 340 2.31 -0.11 1.12
C GLY A 340 2.77 1.29 1.54
N ILE A 341 4.09 1.56 1.46
CA ILE A 341 4.62 2.87 1.85
C ILE A 341 4.13 4.01 0.95
N PHE A 342 3.96 3.74 -0.36
CA PHE A 342 3.51 4.75 -1.32
C PHE A 342 2.04 5.13 -1.10
N LEU A 343 1.23 4.21 -0.56
CA LEU A 343 -0.15 4.50 -0.17
C LEU A 343 -0.20 5.54 0.94
N VAL A 344 0.68 5.40 1.92
CA VAL A 344 0.80 6.34 3.04
C VAL A 344 1.35 7.70 2.58
N ILE A 345 2.39 7.68 1.73
CA ILE A 345 3.00 8.90 1.19
C ILE A 345 2.01 9.72 0.39
N GLU A 346 1.30 9.07 -0.55
CA GLU A 346 0.31 9.80 -1.36
C GLU A 346 -0.86 10.28 -0.51
N ALA A 347 -1.37 9.46 0.42
CA ALA A 347 -2.42 9.88 1.34
C ALA A 347 -2.01 11.13 2.13
N ALA A 348 -0.78 11.17 2.66
CA ALA A 348 -0.27 12.32 3.37
C ALA A 348 -0.16 13.57 2.50
N LYS A 349 0.35 13.44 1.27
CA LYS A 349 0.45 14.55 0.31
C LYS A 349 -0.91 15.10 -0.10
N GLN A 350 -1.89 14.22 -0.33
CA GLN A 350 -3.27 14.62 -0.67
C GLN A 350 -3.90 15.41 0.48
N LEU A 351 -3.78 14.92 1.72
CA LEU A 351 -4.31 15.60 2.92
C LEU A 351 -3.60 16.92 3.23
N ARG A 352 -2.37 17.10 2.76
CA ARG A 352 -1.63 18.36 2.86
C ARG A 352 -1.94 19.34 1.71
N GLY A 353 -2.60 18.90 0.64
CA GLY A 353 -2.87 19.72 -0.55
C GLY A 353 -1.66 19.88 -1.48
N GLU A 354 -0.75 18.92 -1.52
CA GLU A 354 0.55 18.98 -2.23
C GLU A 354 0.56 18.22 -3.57
N CYS A 355 -0.61 17.80 -4.07
CA CYS A 355 -0.67 16.87 -5.21
C CYS A 355 -0.93 17.54 -6.58
N GLY A 356 -1.03 18.87 -6.66
CA GLY A 356 -1.19 19.61 -7.93
C GLY A 356 -2.40 19.13 -8.73
N ASP A 357 -2.19 18.78 -10.01
CA ASP A 357 -3.28 18.42 -10.94
C ASP A 357 -4.04 17.14 -10.55
N ARG A 358 -3.44 16.28 -9.69
CA ARG A 358 -4.08 15.06 -9.18
C ARG A 358 -4.70 15.24 -7.79
N GLN A 359 -4.79 16.48 -7.29
CA GLN A 359 -5.32 16.77 -5.96
C GLN A 359 -6.80 16.42 -5.86
N VAL A 360 -7.15 15.62 -4.84
CA VAL A 360 -8.54 15.44 -4.43
C VAL A 360 -8.99 16.70 -3.67
N THR A 361 -9.93 17.41 -4.26
CA THR A 361 -10.37 18.71 -3.74
C THR A 361 -11.10 18.54 -2.42
N GLY A 362 -10.68 19.28 -1.39
CA GLY A 362 -11.34 19.28 -0.08
C GLY A 362 -11.09 18.03 0.76
N ALA A 363 -10.08 17.23 0.44
CA ALA A 363 -9.77 16.01 1.16
C ALA A 363 -9.36 16.28 2.62
N GLU A 364 -10.12 15.69 3.55
CA GLU A 364 -9.90 15.75 5.00
C GLU A 364 -9.67 14.36 5.62
N ILE A 365 -10.28 13.31 5.04
CA ILE A 365 -10.16 11.93 5.52
C ILE A 365 -9.80 10.97 4.38
N ALA A 366 -8.78 10.15 4.61
CA ALA A 366 -8.34 9.11 3.71
C ALA A 366 -8.30 7.74 4.37
N ILE A 367 -8.56 6.69 3.58
CA ILE A 367 -8.19 5.33 3.93
C ILE A 367 -6.94 4.94 3.13
N ALA A 368 -5.95 4.33 3.81
CA ALA A 368 -4.81 3.67 3.18
C ALA A 368 -4.81 2.19 3.56
N HIS A 369 -5.03 1.30 2.56
CA HIS A 369 -5.08 -0.15 2.76
C HIS A 369 -3.97 -0.86 2.01
N GLY A 370 -3.08 -1.50 2.77
CA GLY A 370 -1.99 -2.34 2.27
C GLY A 370 -2.38 -3.83 2.21
N THR A 371 -1.95 -4.49 1.15
CA THR A 371 -2.16 -5.93 0.93
C THR A 371 -0.82 -6.64 0.89
N GLY A 372 -0.68 -7.74 1.61
CA GLY A 372 0.50 -8.60 1.58
C GLY A 372 0.13 -10.06 1.29
N GLY A 373 1.06 -10.80 0.72
CA GLY A 373 0.82 -12.20 0.33
C GLY A 373 -0.09 -12.33 -0.88
N THR A 374 -1.00 -13.28 -0.85
CA THR A 374 -1.88 -13.64 -1.98
C THR A 374 -3.33 -13.72 -1.51
N ILE A 375 -4.21 -12.87 -2.06
CA ILE A 375 -5.65 -12.90 -1.70
C ILE A 375 -6.26 -14.27 -2.02
N GLY A 376 -7.18 -14.70 -1.16
CA GLY A 376 -7.80 -16.02 -1.26
C GLY A 376 -6.91 -17.18 -0.81
N ASP A 377 -5.68 -16.92 -0.32
CA ASP A 377 -4.74 -17.93 0.20
C ASP A 377 -4.10 -17.44 1.50
N LYS A 378 -2.82 -17.08 1.49
CA LYS A 378 -2.06 -16.50 2.60
C LYS A 378 -2.01 -14.99 2.43
N HIS A 379 -2.76 -14.28 3.22
CA HIS A 379 -3.01 -12.88 3.00
C HIS A 379 -2.95 -12.08 4.30
N SER A 380 -2.27 -10.95 4.26
CA SER A 380 -2.31 -9.94 5.30
C SER A 380 -2.91 -8.65 4.76
N GLY A 381 -3.64 -7.94 5.61
CA GLY A 381 -4.19 -6.62 5.32
C GLY A 381 -3.94 -5.68 6.48
N ALA A 382 -3.52 -4.47 6.18
CA ALA A 382 -3.40 -3.39 7.15
C ALA A 382 -4.08 -2.14 6.62
N THR A 383 -4.86 -1.48 7.47
CA THR A 383 -5.65 -0.30 7.11
C THR A 383 -5.36 0.84 8.08
N LEU A 384 -5.10 2.03 7.54
CA LEU A 384 -5.04 3.28 8.29
C LEU A 384 -6.20 4.18 7.88
N VAL A 385 -6.75 4.88 8.85
CA VAL A 385 -7.57 6.08 8.63
C VAL A 385 -6.71 7.27 8.98
N LEU A 386 -6.47 8.12 8.00
CA LEU A 386 -5.65 9.33 8.10
C LEU A 386 -6.52 10.56 7.92
N GLY A 387 -6.17 11.65 8.59
CA GLY A 387 -6.95 12.88 8.49
C GLY A 387 -6.16 14.14 8.84
N THR A 388 -6.80 15.29 8.63
CA THR A 388 -6.30 16.61 9.05
C THR A 388 -7.00 17.04 10.33
N ASP A 389 -6.56 18.15 10.95
CA ASP A 389 -7.28 18.80 12.05
C ASP A 389 -8.73 19.10 11.62
N ARG A 390 -9.70 18.67 12.42
CA ARG A 390 -11.11 19.05 12.32
C ARG A 390 -11.41 20.21 13.22
#